data_3b3d51dd2c3f504df09ae6f5fe78eb39
#
_entry.id   3b3d51dd2c3f504df09ae6f5fe78eb39
#
_cell.length_a   1.000
_cell.length_b   1.000
_cell.length_c   1.000
_cell.angle_alpha   90.00
_cell.angle_beta   90.00
_cell.angle_gamma   90.00
#
_symmetry.space_group_name_H-M   'P 1'
#
loop_
_entity.id
_entity.type
_entity.pdbx_description
1 polymer ?
#
loop_
_entity_poly.entity_id
_entity_poly.type
_entity_poly.pdbx_seq_one_letter_code
_entity_poly.pdbx_strand_id
1 'polypeptide(L)'
;MKQREPGRRKSDHTNVKDQYDEVQRDGRYEEGMARMAVYHRHCQDPVIFKVLGDVRGKSLLDLACGDGFYTRRFRSLCGASPVMGIDLSPKQIERAQMIERQQPLGIEYRVGDVTALALDRHFEVVTAIHLLHYLENATEIELVLRKIYGVLDHRGRFVTMIANPEFDFARHDAADSKSKFAYYFSRAEPGNGGLMRFHPGGFDKERELTVEFRRWERHVLDRIADDVGFTPEWHDPFISAEGLERYGASFFDNYLANPQSKLLCLSKLIEPRNKP
;
A
#
# COMPACT_ATOMS: atom_id res chain seq x y z
N MET A 1 -25.12 10.48 -41.09
CA MET A 1 -25.12 10.16 -39.65
C MET A 1 -23.78 9.48 -39.34
N LYS A 2 -22.83 10.18 -38.77
CA LYS A 2 -21.52 9.61 -38.33
C LYS A 2 -21.75 9.04 -36.91
N GLN A 3 -21.60 7.73 -36.76
CA GLN A 3 -21.58 7.09 -35.46
C GLN A 3 -20.39 7.58 -34.69
N ARG A 4 -20.61 8.17 -33.50
CA ARG A 4 -19.56 8.51 -32.54
C ARG A 4 -19.13 7.19 -31.87
N GLU A 5 -17.87 6.83 -32.04
CA GLU A 5 -17.23 5.80 -31.23
C GLU A 5 -17.35 6.17 -29.75
N PRO A 6 -17.62 5.20 -28.84
CA PRO A 6 -17.63 5.47 -27.42
C PRO A 6 -16.20 5.77 -26.99
N GLY A 7 -15.96 7.02 -26.60
CA GLY A 7 -14.68 7.48 -26.10
C GLY A 7 -14.20 6.58 -24.95
N ARG A 8 -12.99 6.05 -25.09
CA ARG A 8 -12.19 5.39 -24.06
C ARG A 8 -12.15 6.34 -22.85
N ARG A 9 -12.91 6.06 -21.79
CA ARG A 9 -12.74 6.77 -20.52
C ARG A 9 -11.30 6.53 -20.08
N LYS A 10 -10.51 7.60 -19.97
CA LYS A 10 -9.24 7.56 -19.25
C LYS A 10 -9.57 7.08 -17.85
N SER A 11 -8.86 6.08 -17.34
CA SER A 11 -8.94 5.65 -15.95
C SER A 11 -8.75 6.88 -15.05
N ASP A 12 -9.66 7.08 -14.09
CA ASP A 12 -9.71 8.32 -13.31
C ASP A 12 -8.73 8.29 -12.13
N HIS A 13 -7.50 7.78 -12.37
CA HIS A 13 -6.38 7.87 -11.42
C HIS A 13 -6.00 9.32 -11.08
N THR A 14 -6.50 10.28 -11.85
CA THR A 14 -6.42 11.71 -11.56
C THR A 14 -6.95 12.01 -10.16
N ASN A 15 -8.01 11.33 -9.72
CA ASN A 15 -8.63 11.57 -8.41
C ASN A 15 -7.72 11.16 -7.24
N VAL A 16 -7.06 10.01 -7.30
CA VAL A 16 -6.13 9.55 -6.23
C VAL A 16 -4.90 10.45 -6.17
N LYS A 17 -4.31 10.77 -7.32
CA LYS A 17 -3.18 11.70 -7.42
C LYS A 17 -3.56 13.07 -6.86
N ASP A 18 -4.73 13.59 -7.24
CA ASP A 18 -5.21 14.91 -6.81
C ASP A 18 -5.48 14.94 -5.30
N GLN A 19 -6.02 13.87 -4.71
CA GLN A 19 -6.18 13.74 -3.26
C GLN A 19 -4.83 13.90 -2.53
N TYR A 20 -3.79 13.16 -2.97
CA TYR A 20 -2.47 13.25 -2.35
C TYR A 20 -1.77 14.57 -2.64
N ASP A 21 -1.87 15.11 -3.85
CA ASP A 21 -1.32 16.41 -4.21
C ASP A 21 -1.97 17.56 -3.43
N GLU A 22 -3.26 17.46 -3.10
CA GLU A 22 -3.97 18.44 -2.30
C GLU A 22 -3.60 18.37 -0.82
N VAL A 23 -3.58 17.15 -0.27
CA VAL A 23 -3.25 16.90 1.14
C VAL A 23 -1.83 17.37 1.50
N GLN A 24 -0.92 17.42 0.50
CA GLN A 24 0.47 17.84 0.71
C GLN A 24 0.73 19.34 0.57
N ARG A 25 -0.28 20.14 0.17
CA ARG A 25 -0.06 21.57 -0.12
C ARG A 25 0.36 22.43 1.06
N ASP A 26 0.02 22.02 2.29
CA ASP A 26 0.16 22.85 3.49
C ASP A 26 0.85 22.16 4.68
N GLY A 27 1.54 21.06 4.44
CA GLY A 27 2.27 20.31 5.47
C GLY A 27 1.39 19.49 6.42
N ARG A 28 0.05 19.47 6.24
CA ARG A 28 -0.85 18.66 7.09
C ARG A 28 -0.62 17.17 6.91
N TYR A 29 -0.20 16.74 5.73
CA TYR A 29 0.10 15.33 5.51
C TYR A 29 1.27 14.87 6.38
N GLU A 30 2.37 15.60 6.40
CA GLU A 30 3.55 15.29 7.20
C GLU A 30 3.23 15.34 8.70
N GLU A 31 2.46 16.34 9.13
CA GLU A 31 1.99 16.42 10.51
C GLU A 31 1.09 15.22 10.84
N GLY A 32 0.18 14.84 9.96
CA GLY A 32 -0.68 13.68 10.12
C GLY A 32 0.09 12.37 10.23
N MET A 33 1.07 12.17 9.35
CA MET A 33 1.94 10.98 9.39
C MET A 33 2.77 10.94 10.69
N ALA A 34 3.28 12.08 11.16
CA ALA A 34 3.99 12.16 12.43
C ALA A 34 3.08 11.83 13.63
N ARG A 35 1.83 12.29 13.61
CA ARG A 35 0.83 11.95 14.64
C ARG A 35 0.47 10.45 14.65
N MET A 36 0.47 9.81 13.48
CA MET A 36 0.22 8.37 13.33
C MET A 36 1.45 7.50 13.68
N ALA A 37 2.50 8.06 14.25
CA ALA A 37 3.75 7.34 14.51
C ALA A 37 3.56 6.07 15.38
N VAL A 38 2.64 6.07 16.35
CA VAL A 38 2.34 4.89 17.18
C VAL A 38 1.81 3.76 16.31
N TYR A 39 0.86 4.06 15.42
CA TYR A 39 0.30 3.09 14.48
C TYR A 39 1.39 2.55 13.53
N HIS A 40 2.13 3.43 12.87
CA HIS A 40 3.17 3.00 11.93
C HIS A 40 4.22 2.14 12.62
N ARG A 41 4.80 2.63 13.72
CA ARG A 41 5.93 1.97 14.39
C ARG A 41 5.56 0.64 15.04
N HIS A 42 4.37 0.56 15.66
CA HIS A 42 4.03 -0.58 16.51
C HIS A 42 3.02 -1.55 15.90
N CYS A 43 2.23 -1.10 14.91
CA CYS A 43 1.18 -1.93 14.29
C CYS A 43 1.50 -2.26 12.83
N GLN A 44 2.03 -1.33 12.04
CA GLN A 44 2.22 -1.50 10.60
C GLN A 44 3.61 -2.04 10.26
N ASP A 45 4.66 -1.36 10.71
CA ASP A 45 6.05 -1.73 10.44
C ASP A 45 6.40 -3.18 10.83
N PRO A 46 5.98 -3.68 12.02
CA PRO A 46 6.36 -5.02 12.43
C PRO A 46 5.92 -6.10 11.45
N VAL A 47 4.70 -6.03 10.93
CA VAL A 47 4.20 -7.02 9.98
C VAL A 47 4.85 -6.85 8.60
N ILE A 48 5.05 -5.61 8.13
CA ILE A 48 5.73 -5.34 6.85
C ILE A 48 7.13 -5.96 6.86
N PHE A 49 7.95 -5.63 7.86
CA PHE A 49 9.33 -6.10 7.90
C PHE A 49 9.45 -7.60 8.18
N LYS A 50 8.55 -8.18 8.96
CA LYS A 50 8.52 -9.63 9.20
C LYS A 50 8.20 -10.41 7.91
N VAL A 51 7.17 -9.97 7.17
CA VAL A 51 6.75 -10.66 5.93
C VAL A 51 7.73 -10.38 4.81
N LEU A 52 8.29 -9.17 4.73
CA LEU A 52 9.37 -8.87 3.80
C LEU A 52 10.59 -9.79 4.05
N GLY A 53 10.87 -10.16 5.29
CA GLY A 53 11.94 -11.06 5.67
C GLY A 53 13.33 -10.60 5.22
N ASP A 54 14.24 -11.54 4.99
CA ASP A 54 15.61 -11.21 4.53
C ASP A 54 15.61 -10.87 3.02
N VAL A 55 15.86 -9.60 2.72
CA VAL A 55 16.00 -9.08 1.36
C VAL A 55 17.39 -8.49 1.10
N ARG A 56 18.36 -8.81 1.94
CA ARG A 56 19.73 -8.31 1.83
C ARG A 56 20.35 -8.72 0.49
N GLY A 57 20.79 -7.71 -0.26
CA GLY A 57 21.36 -7.89 -1.60
C GLY A 57 20.34 -8.21 -2.70
N LYS A 58 19.04 -8.33 -2.36
CA LYS A 58 17.99 -8.59 -3.36
C LYS A 58 17.55 -7.33 -4.05
N SER A 59 17.30 -7.43 -5.35
CA SER A 59 16.70 -6.37 -6.14
C SER A 59 15.25 -6.13 -5.72
N LEU A 60 14.91 -4.86 -5.43
CA LEU A 60 13.59 -4.49 -4.94
C LEU A 60 12.99 -3.33 -5.74
N LEU A 61 11.74 -3.51 -6.18
CA LEU A 61 10.90 -2.47 -6.79
C LEU A 61 9.78 -2.10 -5.83
N ASP A 62 9.69 -0.81 -5.47
CA ASP A 62 8.63 -0.28 -4.62
C ASP A 62 7.66 0.54 -5.47
N LEU A 63 6.42 0.06 -5.63
CA LEU A 63 5.35 0.68 -6.42
C LEU A 63 4.46 1.52 -5.55
N ALA A 64 4.01 2.66 -6.05
CA ALA A 64 3.35 3.71 -5.29
C ALA A 64 4.20 4.12 -4.08
N CYS A 65 5.49 4.36 -4.33
CA CYS A 65 6.50 4.56 -3.28
C CYS A 65 6.36 5.89 -2.52
N GLY A 66 5.50 6.79 -3.00
CA GLY A 66 5.35 8.12 -2.44
C GLY A 66 6.68 8.90 -2.42
N ASP A 67 6.97 9.56 -1.31
CA ASP A 67 8.22 10.27 -1.07
C ASP A 67 9.41 9.35 -0.71
N GLY A 68 9.23 8.03 -0.82
CA GLY A 68 10.27 7.06 -0.57
C GLY A 68 10.39 6.62 0.89
N PHE A 69 9.40 6.88 1.74
CA PHE A 69 9.46 6.54 3.16
C PHE A 69 9.79 5.05 3.41
N TYR A 70 9.06 4.12 2.80
CA TYR A 70 9.35 2.69 2.90
C TYR A 70 10.51 2.27 2.01
N THR A 71 10.63 2.79 0.81
CA THR A 71 11.71 2.49 -0.15
C THR A 71 13.09 2.66 0.51
N ARG A 72 13.29 3.79 1.19
CA ARG A 72 14.53 4.09 1.92
C ARG A 72 14.77 3.13 3.08
N ARG A 73 13.75 2.72 3.78
CA ARG A 73 13.82 1.75 4.89
C ARG A 73 14.13 0.34 4.39
N PHE A 74 13.58 -0.08 3.26
CA PHE A 74 13.92 -1.35 2.62
C PHE A 74 15.40 -1.38 2.22
N ARG A 75 15.93 -0.25 1.76
CA ARG A 75 17.35 -0.11 1.44
C ARG A 75 18.24 -0.08 2.68
N SER A 76 17.94 0.80 3.66
CA SER A 76 18.81 1.07 4.79
C SER A 76 18.71 0.05 5.91
N LEU A 77 17.50 -0.43 6.23
CA LEU A 77 17.26 -1.35 7.35
C LEU A 77 17.29 -2.82 6.90
N CYS A 78 16.75 -3.12 5.70
CA CYS A 78 16.65 -4.50 5.21
C CYS A 78 17.78 -4.88 4.25
N GLY A 79 18.58 -3.92 3.79
CA GLY A 79 19.74 -4.15 2.93
C GLY A 79 19.41 -4.53 1.49
N ALA A 80 18.19 -4.28 1.01
CA ALA A 80 17.82 -4.52 -0.39
C ALA A 80 18.75 -3.73 -1.34
N SER A 81 19.17 -4.33 -2.45
CA SER A 81 20.05 -3.68 -3.44
C SER A 81 20.09 -4.48 -4.75
N PRO A 82 19.89 -3.86 -5.92
CA PRO A 82 19.48 -2.45 -6.11
C PRO A 82 18.02 -2.20 -5.73
N VAL A 83 17.67 -0.93 -5.49
CA VAL A 83 16.30 -0.51 -5.15
C VAL A 83 15.80 0.56 -6.11
N MET A 84 14.57 0.41 -6.57
CA MET A 84 13.85 1.39 -7.40
C MET A 84 12.51 1.71 -6.77
N GLY A 85 12.12 2.99 -6.73
CA GLY A 85 10.79 3.46 -6.38
C GLY A 85 10.08 4.06 -7.58
N ILE A 86 8.78 3.74 -7.76
CA ILE A 86 7.91 4.31 -8.79
C ILE A 86 6.65 4.86 -8.13
N ASP A 87 6.26 6.08 -8.48
CA ASP A 87 5.01 6.69 -8.05
C ASP A 87 4.37 7.49 -9.18
N LEU A 88 3.04 7.57 -9.16
CA LEU A 88 2.26 8.32 -10.14
C LEU A 88 2.43 9.84 -9.98
N SER A 89 2.69 10.33 -8.77
CA SER A 89 2.81 11.75 -8.46
C SER A 89 4.24 12.26 -8.72
N PRO A 90 4.41 13.20 -9.68
CA PRO A 90 5.71 13.86 -9.90
C PRO A 90 6.21 14.59 -8.65
N LYS A 91 5.32 15.15 -7.81
CA LYS A 91 5.70 15.86 -6.59
C LYS A 91 6.29 14.90 -5.54
N GLN A 92 5.70 13.73 -5.39
CA GLN A 92 6.23 12.69 -4.50
C GLN A 92 7.62 12.27 -4.94
N ILE A 93 7.81 12.00 -6.23
CA ILE A 93 9.11 11.60 -6.78
C ILE A 93 10.14 12.73 -6.66
N GLU A 94 9.77 13.99 -6.90
CA GLU A 94 10.66 15.12 -6.70
C GLU A 94 11.14 15.20 -5.24
N ARG A 95 10.21 14.99 -4.27
CA ARG A 95 10.53 14.94 -2.84
C ARG A 95 11.44 13.75 -2.51
N ALA A 96 11.14 12.55 -3.01
CA ALA A 96 11.97 11.37 -2.81
C ALA A 96 13.39 11.59 -3.34
N GLN A 97 13.52 12.17 -4.54
CA GLN A 97 14.81 12.52 -5.15
C GLN A 97 15.54 13.62 -4.38
N MET A 98 14.82 14.59 -3.81
CA MET A 98 15.43 15.63 -2.97
C MET A 98 16.04 14.99 -1.69
N ILE A 99 15.31 14.11 -1.02
CA ILE A 99 15.79 13.37 0.15
C ILE A 99 17.00 12.49 -0.24
N GLU A 100 16.94 11.81 -1.39
CA GLU A 100 18.01 10.96 -1.87
C GLU A 100 19.30 11.75 -2.17
N ARG A 101 19.19 12.98 -2.71
CA ARG A 101 20.35 13.87 -2.89
C ARG A 101 20.96 14.33 -1.58
N GLN A 102 20.17 14.52 -0.53
CA GLN A 102 20.64 14.93 0.79
C GLN A 102 21.26 13.78 1.58
N GLN A 103 20.70 12.59 1.44
CA GLN A 103 21.11 11.37 2.16
C GLN A 103 21.15 10.20 1.16
N PRO A 104 22.21 10.08 0.35
CA PRO A 104 22.29 9.09 -0.72
C PRO A 104 22.30 7.66 -0.18
N LEU A 105 21.41 6.82 -0.71
CA LEU A 105 21.37 5.38 -0.48
C LEU A 105 21.52 4.58 -1.80
N GLY A 106 21.63 5.26 -2.93
CA GLY A 106 21.70 4.65 -4.26
C GLY A 106 20.36 4.13 -4.76
N ILE A 107 19.26 4.79 -4.38
CA ILE A 107 17.91 4.45 -4.81
C ILE A 107 17.56 5.22 -6.09
N GLU A 108 16.99 4.52 -7.04
CA GLU A 108 16.44 5.11 -8.26
C GLU A 108 14.96 5.44 -8.07
N TYR A 109 14.54 6.69 -8.35
CA TYR A 109 13.14 7.10 -8.28
C TYR A 109 12.63 7.57 -9.64
N ARG A 110 11.47 7.05 -10.08
CA ARG A 110 10.83 7.40 -11.36
C ARG A 110 9.36 7.74 -11.20
N VAL A 111 8.88 8.70 -11.97
CA VAL A 111 7.44 8.92 -12.17
C VAL A 111 6.92 7.83 -13.10
N GLY A 112 5.82 7.16 -12.72
CA GLY A 112 5.21 6.14 -13.55
C GLY A 112 3.85 5.67 -13.05
N ASP A 113 3.02 5.23 -13.99
CA ASP A 113 1.73 4.63 -13.73
C ASP A 113 1.89 3.10 -13.67
N VAL A 114 1.46 2.49 -12.56
CA VAL A 114 1.55 1.03 -12.35
C VAL A 114 0.70 0.25 -13.36
N THR A 115 -0.36 0.84 -13.90
CA THR A 115 -1.20 0.21 -14.94
C THR A 115 -0.50 0.17 -16.30
N ALA A 116 0.48 1.05 -16.52
CA ALA A 116 1.31 1.12 -17.70
C ALA A 116 2.74 0.60 -17.45
N LEU A 117 2.97 -0.08 -16.33
CA LEU A 117 4.30 -0.56 -15.93
C LEU A 117 4.93 -1.41 -17.05
N ALA A 118 6.09 -0.97 -17.53
CA ALA A 118 6.92 -1.66 -18.50
C ALA A 118 8.39 -1.40 -18.15
N LEU A 119 9.07 -2.43 -17.66
CA LEU A 119 10.50 -2.37 -17.31
C LEU A 119 11.23 -3.49 -18.04
N ASP A 120 12.44 -3.21 -18.46
CA ASP A 120 13.33 -4.14 -19.16
C ASP A 120 14.19 -4.99 -18.22
N ARG A 121 13.92 -4.90 -16.93
CA ARG A 121 14.60 -5.66 -15.86
C ARG A 121 13.61 -6.32 -14.92
N HIS A 122 14.05 -7.38 -14.25
CA HIS A 122 13.27 -8.12 -13.26
C HIS A 122 13.76 -7.83 -11.84
N PHE A 123 12.89 -8.13 -10.86
CA PHE A 123 13.14 -7.92 -9.45
C PHE A 123 12.81 -9.18 -8.65
N GLU A 124 13.63 -9.47 -7.64
CA GLU A 124 13.35 -10.56 -6.72
C GLU A 124 12.20 -10.24 -5.77
N VAL A 125 12.02 -8.94 -5.47
CA VAL A 125 10.95 -8.47 -4.58
C VAL A 125 10.29 -7.24 -5.21
N VAL A 126 8.95 -7.26 -5.23
CA VAL A 126 8.15 -6.06 -5.51
C VAL A 126 7.36 -5.74 -4.24
N THR A 127 7.31 -4.48 -3.86
CA THR A 127 6.49 -3.99 -2.75
C THR A 127 5.49 -2.96 -3.26
N ALA A 128 4.35 -2.85 -2.58
CA ALA A 128 3.40 -1.76 -2.76
C ALA A 128 2.62 -1.56 -1.45
N ILE A 129 3.06 -0.61 -0.66
CA ILE A 129 2.39 -0.33 0.61
C ILE A 129 1.27 0.68 0.34
N HIS A 130 0.01 0.20 0.44
CA HIS A 130 -1.20 0.97 0.17
C HIS A 130 -1.40 1.35 -1.31
N LEU A 131 -1.37 0.37 -2.24
CA LEU A 131 -1.68 0.57 -3.66
C LEU A 131 -3.02 -0.03 -4.08
N LEU A 132 -3.23 -1.35 -3.85
CA LEU A 132 -4.32 -2.09 -4.51
C LEU A 132 -5.72 -1.58 -4.16
N HIS A 133 -5.91 -0.96 -3.01
CA HIS A 133 -7.20 -0.38 -2.61
C HIS A 133 -7.52 0.97 -3.27
N TYR A 134 -6.59 1.54 -4.05
CA TYR A 134 -6.85 2.71 -4.90
C TYR A 134 -7.24 2.36 -6.33
N LEU A 135 -7.15 1.09 -6.72
CA LEU A 135 -7.58 0.64 -8.03
C LEU A 135 -9.11 0.59 -8.09
N GLU A 136 -9.69 0.98 -9.24
CA GLU A 136 -11.12 1.25 -9.34
C GLU A 136 -11.99 0.01 -9.46
N ASN A 137 -11.45 -1.07 -10.03
CA ASN A 137 -12.20 -2.29 -10.30
C ASN A 137 -11.30 -3.53 -10.37
N ALA A 138 -11.91 -4.71 -10.35
CA ALA A 138 -11.21 -5.99 -10.36
C ALA A 138 -10.34 -6.18 -11.63
N THR A 139 -10.78 -5.66 -12.78
CA THR A 139 -10.01 -5.74 -14.04
C THR A 139 -8.70 -4.96 -13.94
N GLU A 140 -8.73 -3.84 -13.26
CA GLU A 140 -7.55 -3.02 -13.05
C GLU A 140 -6.57 -3.68 -12.05
N ILE A 141 -7.10 -4.30 -10.98
CA ILE A 141 -6.28 -5.11 -10.07
C ILE A 141 -5.59 -6.24 -10.86
N GLU A 142 -6.34 -6.95 -11.70
CA GLU A 142 -5.78 -8.01 -12.54
C GLU A 142 -4.68 -7.48 -13.46
N LEU A 143 -4.92 -6.35 -14.13
CA LEU A 143 -3.94 -5.70 -14.99
C LEU A 143 -2.64 -5.39 -14.22
N VAL A 144 -2.76 -4.76 -13.06
CA VAL A 144 -1.61 -4.40 -12.22
C VAL A 144 -0.88 -5.65 -11.73
N LEU A 145 -1.59 -6.68 -11.26
CA LEU A 145 -0.97 -7.94 -10.83
C LEU A 145 -0.26 -8.65 -12.00
N ARG A 146 -0.80 -8.64 -13.22
CA ARG A 146 -0.11 -9.16 -14.42
C ARG A 146 1.17 -8.39 -14.74
N LYS A 147 1.15 -7.05 -14.59
CA LYS A 147 2.35 -6.22 -14.76
C LYS A 147 3.41 -6.54 -13.71
N ILE A 148 3.02 -6.67 -12.45
CA ILE A 148 3.92 -7.07 -11.36
C ILE A 148 4.49 -8.47 -11.61
N TYR A 149 3.64 -9.42 -12.02
CA TYR A 149 4.09 -10.77 -12.39
C TYR A 149 5.15 -10.75 -13.49
N GLY A 150 4.97 -9.90 -14.49
CA GLY A 150 5.91 -9.75 -15.62
C GLY A 150 7.28 -9.20 -15.22
N VAL A 151 7.36 -8.36 -14.18
CA VAL A 151 8.64 -7.78 -13.71
C VAL A 151 9.26 -8.53 -12.53
N LEU A 152 8.59 -9.57 -12.01
CA LEU A 152 9.17 -10.43 -10.98
C LEU A 152 10.03 -11.55 -11.57
N ASP A 153 11.14 -11.82 -10.92
CA ASP A 153 11.95 -13.03 -11.17
C ASP A 153 11.17 -14.33 -10.92
N HIS A 154 11.70 -15.47 -11.39
CA HIS A 154 11.03 -16.77 -11.29
C HIS A 154 10.64 -17.22 -9.86
N ARG A 155 11.36 -16.75 -8.85
CA ARG A 155 11.08 -17.00 -7.42
C ARG A 155 10.76 -15.71 -6.69
N GLY A 156 10.38 -14.70 -7.45
CA GLY A 156 10.06 -13.40 -6.92
C GLY A 156 8.74 -13.39 -6.16
N ARG A 157 8.59 -12.43 -5.28
CA ARG A 157 7.36 -12.22 -4.51
C ARG A 157 6.94 -10.75 -4.51
N PHE A 158 5.65 -10.56 -4.47
CA PHE A 158 5.02 -9.26 -4.29
C PHE A 158 4.46 -9.16 -2.87
N VAL A 159 4.87 -8.13 -2.13
CA VAL A 159 4.43 -7.87 -0.75
C VAL A 159 3.66 -6.57 -0.73
N THR A 160 2.40 -6.61 -0.32
CA THR A 160 1.53 -5.43 -0.31
C THR A 160 0.73 -5.33 0.99
N MET A 161 0.61 -4.11 1.52
CA MET A 161 -0.37 -3.81 2.56
C MET A 161 -1.63 -3.26 1.92
N ILE A 162 -2.77 -3.80 2.30
CA ILE A 162 -4.07 -3.48 1.71
C ILE A 162 -5.11 -3.24 2.82
N ALA A 163 -6.17 -2.48 2.51
CA ALA A 163 -7.33 -2.40 3.38
C ALA A 163 -7.85 -3.80 3.72
N ASN A 164 -8.05 -4.07 5.01
CA ASN A 164 -8.47 -5.39 5.47
C ASN A 164 -9.82 -5.79 4.85
N PRO A 165 -9.85 -6.89 4.05
CA PRO A 165 -11.10 -7.39 3.47
C PRO A 165 -12.19 -7.71 4.50
N GLU A 166 -11.78 -8.07 5.72
CA GLU A 166 -12.64 -8.51 6.81
C GLU A 166 -12.92 -7.39 7.83
N PHE A 167 -12.52 -6.14 7.52
CA PHE A 167 -12.77 -5.01 8.41
C PHE A 167 -14.28 -4.78 8.59
N ASP A 168 -14.72 -4.81 9.85
CA ASP A 168 -16.10 -4.57 10.25
C ASP A 168 -16.28 -3.11 10.72
N PHE A 169 -16.90 -2.30 9.88
CA PHE A 169 -17.13 -0.90 10.20
C PHE A 169 -18.04 -0.70 11.41
N ALA A 170 -18.99 -1.62 11.66
CA ALA A 170 -19.89 -1.53 12.82
C ALA A 170 -19.15 -1.74 14.15
N ARG A 171 -18.00 -2.42 14.13
CA ARG A 171 -17.13 -2.65 15.29
C ARG A 171 -16.02 -1.61 15.43
N HIS A 172 -15.94 -0.65 14.51
CA HIS A 172 -14.89 0.37 14.54
C HIS A 172 -15.17 1.42 15.62
N ASP A 173 -14.30 1.49 16.61
CA ASP A 173 -14.30 2.57 17.60
C ASP A 173 -13.44 3.73 17.07
N ALA A 174 -14.12 4.70 16.45
CA ALA A 174 -13.46 5.86 15.86
C ALA A 174 -12.80 6.76 16.92
N ALA A 175 -13.38 6.86 18.13
CA ALA A 175 -12.82 7.67 19.21
C ALA A 175 -11.55 7.05 19.77
N ASP A 176 -11.56 5.74 20.00
CA ASP A 176 -10.38 4.98 20.44
C ASP A 176 -9.24 5.08 19.41
N SER A 177 -9.55 4.81 18.14
CA SER A 177 -8.56 4.89 17.06
C SER A 177 -7.98 6.29 16.88
N LYS A 178 -8.82 7.32 16.97
CA LYS A 178 -8.39 8.72 16.89
C LYS A 178 -7.46 9.08 18.05
N SER A 179 -7.79 8.66 19.26
CA SER A 179 -7.02 9.00 20.47
C SER A 179 -5.67 8.27 20.54
N LYS A 180 -5.63 6.99 20.15
CA LYS A 180 -4.45 6.12 20.27
C LYS A 180 -3.51 6.20 19.07
N PHE A 181 -4.09 6.27 17.87
CA PHE A 181 -3.37 6.10 16.61
C PHE A 181 -3.46 7.32 15.67
N ALA A 182 -4.20 8.36 16.09
CA ALA A 182 -4.43 9.56 15.31
C ALA A 182 -5.03 9.28 13.91
N TYR A 183 -5.97 8.33 13.81
CA TYR A 183 -6.77 8.12 12.60
C TYR A 183 -8.17 7.61 12.96
N TYR A 184 -9.11 7.70 12.01
CA TYR A 184 -10.42 7.05 12.11
C TYR A 184 -11.08 6.87 10.75
N PHE A 185 -12.16 6.07 10.71
CA PHE A 185 -13.01 5.92 9.54
C PHE A 185 -14.36 6.55 9.80
N SER A 186 -14.91 7.28 8.82
CA SER A 186 -16.23 7.91 8.92
C SER A 186 -17.29 7.25 8.03
N ARG A 187 -16.88 6.43 7.07
CA ARG A 187 -17.77 5.75 6.13
C ARG A 187 -17.14 4.47 5.63
N ALA A 188 -18.00 3.45 5.46
CA ALA A 188 -17.68 2.26 4.67
C ALA A 188 -18.96 1.81 3.93
N GLU A 189 -18.85 1.63 2.62
CA GLU A 189 -19.91 1.04 1.80
C GLU A 189 -19.77 -0.48 1.84
N PRO A 190 -20.88 -1.24 1.87
CA PRO A 190 -20.82 -2.69 1.85
C PRO A 190 -20.41 -3.22 0.48
N GLY A 191 -20.01 -4.50 0.46
CA GLY A 191 -19.71 -5.23 -0.76
C GLY A 191 -18.30 -5.04 -1.31
N ASN A 192 -18.06 -5.80 -2.38
CA ASN A 192 -16.77 -5.82 -3.05
C ASN A 192 -16.49 -4.50 -3.78
N GLY A 193 -15.37 -3.87 -3.47
CA GLY A 193 -15.02 -2.55 -4.00
C GLY A 193 -15.79 -1.40 -3.36
N GLY A 194 -16.48 -1.63 -2.23
CA GLY A 194 -17.17 -0.60 -1.47
C GLY A 194 -16.22 0.51 -1.01
N LEU A 195 -16.68 1.76 -1.12
CA LEU A 195 -15.88 2.94 -0.78
C LEU A 195 -15.70 3.05 0.73
N MET A 196 -14.47 3.30 1.16
CA MET A 196 -14.10 3.63 2.54
C MET A 196 -13.57 5.07 2.62
N ARG A 197 -13.93 5.76 3.70
CA ARG A 197 -13.42 7.10 3.97
C ARG A 197 -12.57 7.11 5.23
N PHE A 198 -11.31 7.42 5.07
CA PHE A 198 -10.26 7.41 6.08
C PHE A 198 -9.79 8.83 6.39
N HIS A 199 -9.55 9.10 7.67
CA HIS A 199 -9.11 10.39 8.17
C HIS A 199 -7.77 10.24 8.90
N PRO A 200 -6.63 10.44 8.21
CA PRO A 200 -5.32 10.38 8.83
C PRO A 200 -5.04 11.63 9.68
N GLY A 201 -4.18 11.47 10.70
CA GLY A 201 -3.66 12.55 11.52
C GLY A 201 -4.54 12.96 12.69
N GLY A 202 -5.76 12.43 12.79
CA GLY A 202 -6.66 12.69 13.92
C GLY A 202 -6.97 14.17 14.15
N PHE A 203 -6.92 14.99 13.10
CA PHE A 203 -7.22 16.43 13.18
C PHE A 203 -8.67 16.71 13.61
N ASP A 204 -8.95 17.92 14.03
CA ASP A 204 -10.30 18.44 14.18
C ASP A 204 -10.95 18.71 12.80
N LYS A 205 -12.26 19.00 12.80
CA LYS A 205 -13.05 19.13 11.57
C LYS A 205 -12.53 20.21 10.61
N GLU A 206 -11.93 21.28 11.12
CA GLU A 206 -11.46 22.42 10.31
C GLU A 206 -10.17 22.08 9.53
N ARG A 207 -9.38 21.13 10.07
CA ARG A 207 -8.10 20.72 9.51
C ARG A 207 -8.13 19.27 8.99
N GLU A 208 -9.29 18.64 8.99
CA GLU A 208 -9.45 17.22 8.67
C GLU A 208 -8.92 16.89 7.27
N LEU A 209 -8.13 15.85 7.23
CA LEU A 209 -7.73 15.21 5.97
C LEU A 209 -8.67 14.05 5.70
N THR A 210 -9.02 13.85 4.45
CA THR A 210 -9.86 12.73 4.03
C THR A 210 -9.22 12.05 2.84
N VAL A 211 -9.10 10.73 2.92
CA VAL A 211 -8.64 9.87 1.84
C VAL A 211 -9.71 8.82 1.57
N GLU A 212 -10.10 8.67 0.32
CA GLU A 212 -11.07 7.67 -0.11
C GLU A 212 -10.35 6.54 -0.85
N PHE A 213 -10.73 5.31 -0.53
CA PHE A 213 -10.22 4.11 -1.17
C PHE A 213 -11.27 2.99 -1.14
N ARG A 214 -11.02 1.88 -1.84
CA ARG A 214 -11.95 0.76 -1.95
C ARG A 214 -11.52 -0.41 -1.06
N ARG A 215 -12.50 -1.13 -0.49
CA ARG A 215 -12.26 -2.38 0.21
C ARG A 215 -12.64 -3.54 -0.71
N TRP A 216 -11.66 -4.33 -1.07
CA TRP A 216 -11.83 -5.52 -1.90
C TRP A 216 -12.07 -6.74 -1.03
N GLU A 217 -13.00 -7.60 -1.41
CA GLU A 217 -13.23 -8.86 -0.71
C GLU A 217 -12.09 -9.86 -0.96
N ARG A 218 -11.73 -10.61 0.08
CA ARG A 218 -10.59 -11.52 0.05
C ARG A 218 -10.66 -12.53 -1.10
N HIS A 219 -11.81 -13.19 -1.26
CA HIS A 219 -12.00 -14.19 -2.31
C HIS A 219 -11.83 -13.63 -3.74
N VAL A 220 -12.10 -12.33 -3.94
CA VAL A 220 -11.88 -11.67 -5.25
C VAL A 220 -10.39 -11.49 -5.50
N LEU A 221 -9.66 -11.02 -4.49
CA LEU A 221 -8.20 -10.84 -4.58
C LEU A 221 -7.48 -12.17 -4.74
N ASP A 222 -7.87 -13.21 -3.99
CA ASP A 222 -7.29 -14.54 -4.07
C ASP A 222 -7.51 -15.14 -5.47
N ARG A 223 -8.73 -15.04 -6.03
CA ARG A 223 -9.04 -15.50 -7.39
C ARG A 223 -8.20 -14.78 -8.45
N ILE A 224 -8.12 -13.45 -8.37
CA ILE A 224 -7.32 -12.67 -9.34
C ILE A 224 -5.85 -13.06 -9.25
N ALA A 225 -5.32 -13.21 -8.03
CA ALA A 225 -3.94 -13.64 -7.81
C ALA A 225 -3.68 -15.04 -8.43
N ASP A 226 -4.57 -15.99 -8.18
CA ASP A 226 -4.52 -17.34 -8.76
C ASP A 226 -4.61 -17.33 -10.29
N ASP A 227 -5.50 -16.53 -10.88
CA ASP A 227 -5.68 -16.41 -12.34
C ASP A 227 -4.46 -15.77 -13.02
N VAL A 228 -3.71 -14.94 -12.31
CA VAL A 228 -2.43 -14.38 -12.77
C VAL A 228 -1.28 -15.37 -12.64
N GLY A 229 -1.37 -16.33 -11.71
CA GLY A 229 -0.33 -17.35 -11.45
C GLY A 229 0.42 -17.14 -10.13
N PHE A 230 -0.09 -16.31 -9.24
CA PHE A 230 0.43 -16.17 -7.89
C PHE A 230 -0.17 -17.17 -6.91
N THR A 231 0.55 -17.43 -5.82
CA THR A 231 0.00 -18.07 -4.61
C THR A 231 -0.15 -17.01 -3.53
N PRO A 232 -1.38 -16.69 -3.10
CA PRO A 232 -1.62 -15.70 -2.05
C PRO A 232 -1.38 -16.26 -0.65
N GLU A 233 -0.75 -15.47 0.21
CA GLU A 233 -0.58 -15.72 1.64
C GLU A 233 -0.94 -14.44 2.41
N TRP A 234 -1.93 -14.53 3.31
CA TRP A 234 -2.41 -13.42 4.13
C TRP A 234 -1.78 -13.45 5.50
N HIS A 235 -1.37 -12.28 5.98
CA HIS A 235 -0.77 -12.11 7.30
C HIS A 235 -1.56 -11.10 8.12
N ASP A 236 -1.96 -11.53 9.30
CA ASP A 236 -2.59 -10.66 10.29
C ASP A 236 -1.56 -9.72 10.92
N PRO A 237 -1.96 -8.49 11.28
CA PRO A 237 -1.09 -7.59 12.00
C PRO A 237 -0.80 -8.12 13.42
N PHE A 238 0.35 -7.73 13.93
CA PHE A 238 0.74 -7.96 15.32
C PHE A 238 1.49 -6.73 15.84
N ILE A 239 1.61 -6.63 17.16
CA ILE A 239 2.22 -5.48 17.81
C ILE A 239 3.70 -5.74 18.06
N SER A 240 4.54 -4.71 17.85
CA SER A 240 5.97 -4.80 18.19
C SER A 240 6.18 -5.04 19.69
N ALA A 241 7.27 -5.73 20.05
CA ALA A 241 7.64 -5.94 21.45
C ALA A 241 7.79 -4.61 22.21
N GLU A 242 8.40 -3.59 21.57
CA GLU A 242 8.50 -2.24 22.12
C GLU A 242 7.13 -1.60 22.38
N GLY A 243 6.17 -1.80 21.47
CA GLY A 243 4.79 -1.29 21.64
C GLY A 243 4.10 -1.94 22.85
N LEU A 244 4.23 -3.25 22.98
CA LEU A 244 3.66 -3.98 24.13
C LEU A 244 4.30 -3.55 25.44
N GLU A 245 5.61 -3.37 25.47
CA GLU A 245 6.34 -2.90 26.66
C GLU A 245 5.93 -1.47 27.06
N ARG A 246 5.80 -0.59 26.08
CA ARG A 246 5.56 0.85 26.33
C ARG A 246 4.10 1.17 26.67
N TYR A 247 3.14 0.50 26.04
CA TYR A 247 1.71 0.84 26.14
C TYR A 247 0.87 -0.24 26.81
N GLY A 248 1.39 -1.46 26.95
CA GLY A 248 0.65 -2.63 27.43
C GLY A 248 -0.23 -3.27 26.35
N ALA A 249 -0.56 -4.54 26.50
CA ALA A 249 -1.34 -5.29 25.51
C ALA A 249 -2.74 -4.71 25.30
N SER A 250 -3.44 -4.33 26.39
CA SER A 250 -4.81 -3.81 26.35
C SER A 250 -4.96 -2.50 25.56
N PHE A 251 -3.87 -1.75 25.38
CA PHE A 251 -3.88 -0.56 24.52
C PHE A 251 -4.27 -0.89 23.08
N PHE A 252 -3.89 -2.09 22.59
CA PHE A 252 -4.06 -2.51 21.21
C PHE A 252 -5.26 -3.44 20.96
N ASP A 253 -6.05 -3.78 21.98
CA ASP A 253 -7.12 -4.77 21.88
C ASP A 253 -8.13 -4.45 20.76
N ASN A 254 -8.64 -3.20 20.71
CA ASN A 254 -9.58 -2.79 19.66
C ASN A 254 -8.97 -2.87 18.25
N TYR A 255 -7.71 -2.50 18.12
CA TYR A 255 -6.99 -2.60 16.85
C TYR A 255 -6.83 -4.05 16.41
N LEU A 256 -6.37 -4.95 17.28
CA LEU A 256 -6.17 -6.36 16.97
C LEU A 256 -7.48 -7.11 16.72
N ALA A 257 -8.55 -6.72 17.39
CA ALA A 257 -9.88 -7.32 17.20
C ALA A 257 -10.52 -6.94 15.85
N ASN A 258 -10.11 -5.81 15.24
CA ASN A 258 -10.67 -5.31 14.00
C ASN A 258 -9.64 -4.44 13.23
N PRO A 259 -8.52 -5.03 12.78
CA PRO A 259 -7.46 -4.28 12.14
C PRO A 259 -7.90 -3.72 10.80
N GLN A 260 -7.51 -2.47 10.51
CA GLN A 260 -7.91 -1.78 9.29
C GLN A 260 -7.19 -2.25 8.04
N SER A 261 -6.02 -2.87 8.19
CA SER A 261 -5.22 -3.36 7.07
C SER A 261 -4.62 -4.73 7.38
N LYS A 262 -4.38 -5.49 6.33
CA LYS A 262 -3.66 -6.76 6.35
C LYS A 262 -2.54 -6.75 5.33
N LEU A 263 -1.58 -7.62 5.52
CA LEU A 263 -0.52 -7.81 4.55
C LEU A 263 -0.83 -9.03 3.67
N LEU A 264 -0.63 -8.88 2.37
CA LEU A 264 -0.75 -9.93 1.38
C LEU A 264 0.60 -10.14 0.73
N CYS A 265 1.09 -11.37 0.77
CA CYS A 265 2.27 -11.81 0.04
C CYS A 265 1.82 -12.70 -1.12
N LEU A 266 2.21 -12.35 -2.34
CA LEU A 266 1.94 -13.10 -3.56
C LEU A 266 3.25 -13.68 -4.09
N SER A 267 3.40 -14.99 -4.02
CA SER A 267 4.59 -15.70 -4.50
C SER A 267 4.40 -16.18 -5.93
N LYS A 268 5.39 -15.94 -6.79
CA LYS A 268 5.42 -16.45 -8.15
C LYS A 268 5.81 -17.92 -8.11
N LEU A 269 4.94 -18.82 -8.61
CA LEU A 269 5.19 -20.25 -8.64
C LEU A 269 6.31 -20.60 -9.61
N ILE A 270 7.06 -21.66 -9.27
CA ILE A 270 8.21 -22.16 -10.06
C ILE A 270 7.76 -22.92 -11.30
N GLU A 271 6.56 -23.49 -11.30
CA GLU A 271 6.02 -24.26 -12.42
C GLU A 271 4.72 -23.63 -12.95
N PRO A 272 4.56 -23.56 -14.29
CA PRO A 272 3.25 -23.25 -14.84
C PRO A 272 2.27 -24.33 -14.38
N ARG A 273 1.18 -23.94 -13.72
CA ARG A 273 0.06 -24.86 -13.51
C ARG A 273 -0.38 -25.33 -14.89
N ASN A 274 -0.09 -26.61 -15.23
CA ASN A 274 -0.79 -27.26 -16.32
C ASN A 274 -2.27 -27.27 -15.94
N LYS A 275 -3.03 -26.26 -16.43
CA LYS A 275 -4.50 -26.33 -16.38
C LYS A 275 -4.90 -27.46 -17.35
N PRO A 276 -5.74 -28.43 -16.90
CA PRO A 276 -6.26 -29.48 -17.76
C PRO A 276 -7.15 -28.91 -18.86
#